data_8bef084824f467d245ab12127e0f569e
#
_entry.id   8bef084824f467d245ab12127e0f569e
#
_cell.length_a   1.000
_cell.length_b   1.000
_cell.length_c   1.000
_cell.angle_alpha   90.00
_cell.angle_beta   90.00
_cell.angle_gamma   90.00
#
_symmetry.space_group_name_H-M   'P 1'
#
loop_
_entity.id
_entity.type
_entity.pdbx_description
1 polymer ?
#
loop_
_entity_poly.entity_id
_entity_poly.type
_entity_poly.pdbx_seq_one_letter_code
_entity_poly.pdbx_strand_id
1 'polypeptide(L)'
;MPTFAVTTVTNFNTRENYGRIARWLHWGTAMLFLLSYCAVYYRHWFTEKQTPENLVALQLHLSAGISIAVIVILRIIWRNMNVQPELEPGPRWQQLLAHSAHYALYAVMILMPLTGYIGTGVATEFFYLFQIPKFEDTWLFQTVVAGYLGMTFKQFEAPIDFFHKDIMGAWLVWILIVGHAAAAMY
;
A
#
# COMPACT_ATOMS: atom_id res chain seq x y z
N MET A 1 -19.24 -24.13 -36.78
CA MET A 1 -19.63 -23.81 -35.38
C MET A 1 -18.37 -23.27 -34.69
N PRO A 2 -18.37 -22.07 -34.15
CA PRO A 2 -17.24 -21.57 -33.39
C PRO A 2 -17.14 -22.37 -32.09
N THR A 3 -16.05 -23.09 -31.91
CA THR A 3 -15.69 -23.72 -30.65
C THR A 3 -15.31 -22.60 -29.66
N PHE A 4 -16.20 -22.33 -28.72
CA PHE A 4 -15.86 -21.46 -27.58
C PHE A 4 -14.80 -22.19 -26.77
N ALA A 5 -13.56 -21.72 -26.87
CA ALA A 5 -12.48 -22.17 -25.99
C ALA A 5 -12.88 -21.78 -24.56
N VAL A 6 -13.18 -22.77 -23.74
CA VAL A 6 -13.40 -22.58 -22.30
C VAL A 6 -12.04 -22.21 -21.72
N THR A 7 -11.83 -20.92 -21.48
CA THR A 7 -10.63 -20.43 -20.78
C THR A 7 -10.66 -20.95 -19.35
N THR A 8 -9.98 -22.05 -19.08
CA THR A 8 -9.80 -22.56 -17.72
C THR A 8 -8.97 -21.56 -16.94
N VAL A 9 -9.61 -20.86 -16.00
CA VAL A 9 -8.93 -19.91 -15.14
C VAL A 9 -8.00 -20.66 -14.18
N THR A 10 -6.70 -20.61 -14.45
CA THR A 10 -5.67 -21.26 -13.64
C THR A 10 -5.33 -20.44 -12.39
N ASN A 11 -4.74 -21.07 -11.38
CA ASN A 11 -4.21 -20.38 -10.21
C ASN A 11 -2.94 -19.60 -10.52
N PHE A 12 -2.14 -20.09 -11.47
CA PHE A 12 -0.87 -19.50 -11.91
C PHE A 12 -1.06 -18.60 -13.13
N ASN A 13 -0.14 -17.67 -13.31
CA ASN A 13 -0.12 -16.81 -14.49
C ASN A 13 0.26 -17.62 -15.75
N THR A 14 -0.23 -17.17 -16.88
CA THR A 14 0.20 -17.58 -18.22
C THR A 14 0.80 -16.37 -18.96
N ARG A 15 1.33 -16.56 -20.15
CA ARG A 15 1.79 -15.44 -20.99
C ARG A 15 0.65 -14.55 -21.48
N GLU A 16 -0.57 -15.05 -21.44
CA GLU A 16 -1.77 -14.33 -21.91
C GLU A 16 -2.58 -13.71 -20.78
N ASN A 17 -2.57 -14.34 -19.58
CA ASN A 17 -3.49 -13.94 -18.52
C ASN A 17 -2.89 -14.08 -17.12
N TYR A 18 -3.32 -13.19 -16.22
CA TYR A 18 -3.07 -13.34 -14.79
C TYR A 18 -3.92 -14.43 -14.16
N GLY A 19 -3.28 -15.29 -13.36
CA GLY A 19 -3.94 -16.33 -12.57
C GLY A 19 -4.82 -15.79 -11.44
N ARG A 20 -5.61 -16.68 -10.83
CA ARG A 20 -6.51 -16.31 -9.72
C ARG A 20 -5.76 -15.68 -8.55
N ILE A 21 -4.61 -16.25 -8.15
CA ILE A 21 -3.84 -15.75 -7.00
C ILE A 21 -3.35 -14.32 -7.25
N ALA A 22 -2.80 -14.03 -8.43
CA ALA A 22 -2.35 -12.67 -8.77
C ALA A 22 -3.52 -11.67 -8.69
N ARG A 23 -4.70 -12.05 -9.20
CA ARG A 23 -5.90 -11.21 -9.15
C ARG A 23 -6.42 -11.00 -7.72
N TRP A 24 -6.44 -12.03 -6.89
CA TRP A 24 -6.83 -11.91 -5.49
C TRP A 24 -5.88 -11.01 -4.69
N LEU A 25 -4.57 -11.18 -4.88
CA LEU A 25 -3.57 -10.30 -4.27
C LEU A 25 -3.73 -8.84 -4.73
N HIS A 26 -4.06 -8.62 -6.01
CA HIS A 26 -4.30 -7.28 -6.54
C HIS A 26 -5.54 -6.64 -5.91
N TRP A 27 -6.69 -7.29 -5.99
CA TRP A 27 -7.94 -6.75 -5.47
C TRP A 27 -7.94 -6.65 -3.95
N GLY A 28 -7.32 -7.60 -3.25
CA GLY A 28 -7.10 -7.50 -1.80
C GLY A 28 -6.30 -6.25 -1.41
N THR A 29 -5.23 -5.95 -2.16
CA THR A 29 -4.48 -4.69 -1.98
C THR A 29 -5.36 -3.47 -2.24
N ALA A 30 -6.13 -3.45 -3.33
CA ALA A 30 -7.01 -2.34 -3.66
C ALA A 30 -8.08 -2.09 -2.59
N MET A 31 -8.69 -3.15 -2.06
CA MET A 31 -9.68 -3.05 -0.98
C MET A 31 -9.07 -2.55 0.33
N LEU A 32 -7.85 -2.95 0.66
CA LEU A 32 -7.15 -2.44 1.85
C LEU A 32 -6.76 -0.95 1.69
N PHE A 33 -6.36 -0.52 0.50
CA PHE A 33 -6.16 0.90 0.22
C PHE A 33 -7.47 1.69 0.38
N LEU A 34 -8.57 1.19 -0.18
CA LEU A 34 -9.88 1.81 -0.02
C LEU A 34 -10.27 1.92 1.47
N LEU A 35 -10.14 0.84 2.23
CA LEU A 35 -10.40 0.82 3.67
C LEU A 35 -9.54 1.85 4.41
N SER A 36 -8.24 1.89 4.12
CA SER A 36 -7.29 2.82 4.74
C SER A 36 -7.67 4.27 4.47
N TYR A 37 -8.02 4.62 3.21
CA TYR A 37 -8.46 5.96 2.86
C TYR A 37 -9.83 6.32 3.45
N CYS A 38 -10.80 5.41 3.43
CA CYS A 38 -12.08 5.61 4.09
C CYS A 38 -11.90 5.90 5.59
N ALA A 39 -11.04 5.14 6.25
CA ALA A 39 -10.76 5.32 7.67
C ALA A 39 -10.12 6.69 7.97
N VAL A 40 -9.09 7.11 7.21
CA VAL A 40 -8.42 8.39 7.44
C VAL A 40 -9.30 9.59 7.09
N TYR A 41 -10.10 9.52 6.03
CA TYR A 41 -11.03 10.59 5.69
C TYR A 41 -12.21 10.67 6.66
N TYR A 42 -12.76 9.52 7.09
CA TYR A 42 -13.77 9.50 8.15
C TYR A 42 -13.21 10.15 9.42
N ARG A 43 -12.00 9.77 9.83
CA ARG A 43 -11.32 10.37 10.97
C ARG A 43 -11.17 11.88 10.85
N HIS A 44 -10.84 12.37 9.66
CA HIS A 44 -10.52 13.78 9.41
C HIS A 44 -11.78 14.66 9.31
N TRP A 45 -12.84 14.14 8.67
CA TRP A 45 -14.02 14.96 8.35
C TRP A 45 -15.21 14.75 9.27
N PHE A 46 -15.32 13.60 9.94
CA PHE A 46 -16.51 13.21 10.67
C PHE A 46 -16.29 12.94 12.15
N THR A 47 -15.05 13.06 12.64
CA THR A 47 -14.75 12.82 14.06
C THR A 47 -13.95 13.96 14.67
N GLU A 48 -14.14 14.21 15.97
CA GLU A 48 -13.31 15.13 16.72
C GLU A 48 -12.04 14.43 17.22
N LYS A 49 -10.95 15.20 17.37
CA LYS A 49 -9.67 14.65 17.86
C LYS A 49 -9.83 14.05 19.26
N GLN A 50 -9.19 12.91 19.47
CA GLN A 50 -9.16 12.19 20.75
C GLN A 50 -10.50 11.56 21.20
N THR A 51 -11.52 11.54 20.36
CA THR A 51 -12.75 10.76 20.63
C THR A 51 -12.52 9.27 20.37
N PRO A 52 -13.32 8.38 20.97
CA PRO A 52 -13.22 6.95 20.70
C PRO A 52 -13.33 6.59 19.20
N GLU A 53 -14.23 7.24 18.47
CA GLU A 53 -14.45 7.05 17.05
C GLU A 53 -13.22 7.45 16.24
N ASN A 54 -12.56 8.56 16.62
CA ASN A 54 -11.33 9.03 16.00
C ASN A 54 -10.19 8.02 16.19
N LEU A 55 -10.09 7.43 17.39
CA LEU A 55 -9.08 6.41 17.69
C LEU A 55 -9.37 5.11 16.94
N VAL A 56 -10.63 4.65 16.88
CA VAL A 56 -11.02 3.47 16.11
C VAL A 56 -10.66 3.63 14.63
N ALA A 57 -10.98 4.76 14.03
CA ALA A 57 -10.64 5.05 12.65
C ALA A 57 -9.11 5.07 12.41
N LEU A 58 -8.35 5.63 13.36
CA LEU A 58 -6.88 5.58 13.31
C LEU A 58 -6.37 4.13 13.35
N GLN A 59 -6.84 3.32 14.29
CA GLN A 59 -6.41 1.93 14.43
C GLN A 59 -6.77 1.09 13.18
N LEU A 60 -7.91 1.38 12.57
CA LEU A 60 -8.30 0.74 11.30
C LEU A 60 -7.37 1.12 10.15
N HIS A 61 -7.00 2.41 10.04
CA HIS A 61 -6.02 2.89 9.06
C HIS A 61 -4.65 2.23 9.26
N LEU A 62 -4.15 2.17 10.50
CA LEU A 62 -2.87 1.56 10.83
C LEU A 62 -2.87 0.06 10.52
N SER A 63 -3.94 -0.65 10.91
CA SER A 63 -4.09 -2.09 10.64
C SER A 63 -4.14 -2.39 9.14
N ALA A 64 -4.89 -1.59 8.37
CA ALA A 64 -4.94 -1.71 6.92
C ALA A 64 -3.56 -1.45 6.29
N GLY A 65 -2.82 -0.44 6.77
CA GLY A 65 -1.47 -0.12 6.32
C GLY A 65 -0.50 -1.29 6.50
N ILE A 66 -0.49 -1.91 7.67
CA ILE A 66 0.33 -3.10 7.95
C ILE A 66 -0.08 -4.28 7.06
N SER A 67 -1.38 -4.50 6.87
CA SER A 67 -1.90 -5.54 5.97
C SER A 67 -1.46 -5.32 4.52
N ILE A 68 -1.45 -4.06 4.06
CA ILE A 68 -0.93 -3.70 2.74
C ILE A 68 0.56 -4.08 2.63
N ALA A 69 1.39 -3.77 3.63
CA ALA A 69 2.80 -4.14 3.62
C ALA A 69 2.99 -5.66 3.44
N VAL A 70 2.23 -6.47 4.19
CA VAL A 70 2.29 -7.94 4.08
C VAL A 70 1.86 -8.41 2.69
N ILE A 71 0.72 -7.94 2.19
CA ILE A 71 0.22 -8.36 0.86
C ILE A 71 1.16 -7.92 -0.25
N VAL A 72 1.79 -6.75 -0.16
CA VAL A 72 2.74 -6.27 -1.17
C VAL A 72 3.98 -7.15 -1.23
N ILE A 73 4.50 -7.59 -0.08
CA ILE A 73 5.60 -8.56 -0.03
C ILE A 73 5.17 -9.87 -0.74
N LEU A 74 3.99 -10.39 -0.43
CA LEU A 74 3.45 -11.58 -1.09
C LEU A 74 3.27 -11.38 -2.61
N ARG A 75 2.84 -10.19 -3.04
CA ARG A 75 2.73 -9.85 -4.47
C ARG A 75 4.09 -9.84 -5.16
N ILE A 76 5.12 -9.27 -4.53
CA ILE A 76 6.48 -9.24 -5.06
C ILE A 76 7.03 -10.67 -5.19
N ILE A 77 6.88 -11.49 -4.15
CA ILE A 77 7.27 -12.90 -4.16
C ILE A 77 6.54 -13.63 -5.30
N TRP A 78 5.20 -13.51 -5.35
CA TRP A 78 4.38 -14.16 -6.37
C TRP A 78 4.78 -13.73 -7.79
N ARG A 79 5.02 -12.44 -8.00
CA ARG A 79 5.45 -11.88 -9.28
C ARG A 79 6.78 -12.48 -9.76
N ASN A 80 7.73 -12.66 -8.84
CA ASN A 80 9.04 -13.23 -9.17
C ASN A 80 9.02 -14.75 -9.41
N MET A 81 8.04 -15.45 -8.83
CA MET A 81 7.88 -16.89 -8.98
C MET A 81 7.04 -17.31 -10.19
N ASN A 82 6.37 -16.37 -10.84
CA ASN A 82 5.44 -16.65 -11.94
C ASN A 82 5.80 -15.88 -13.21
N VAL A 83 5.48 -16.44 -14.35
CA VAL A 83 5.56 -15.72 -15.62
C VAL A 83 4.67 -14.49 -15.57
N GLN A 84 5.09 -13.43 -16.24
CA GLN A 84 4.27 -12.24 -16.39
C GLN A 84 3.59 -12.27 -17.76
N PRO A 85 2.27 -11.93 -17.81
CA PRO A 85 1.60 -11.76 -19.09
C PRO A 85 2.32 -10.74 -19.96
N GLU A 86 2.32 -10.99 -21.25
CA GLU A 86 2.89 -10.07 -22.22
C GLU A 86 2.07 -8.78 -22.26
N LEU A 87 2.74 -7.66 -22.46
CA LEU A 87 2.04 -6.39 -22.64
C LEU A 87 1.32 -6.40 -23.99
N GLU A 88 0.17 -5.77 -24.03
CA GLU A 88 -0.53 -5.52 -25.29
C GLU A 88 0.37 -4.81 -26.29
N PRO A 89 0.33 -5.22 -27.58
CA PRO A 89 1.10 -4.56 -28.61
C PRO A 89 0.75 -3.07 -28.72
N GLY A 90 1.75 -2.22 -28.64
CA GLY A 90 1.53 -0.78 -28.69
C GLY A 90 2.82 0.01 -28.91
N PRO A 91 2.73 1.33 -29.09
CA PRO A 91 3.88 2.21 -29.21
C PRO A 91 4.84 2.09 -28.02
N ARG A 92 6.14 2.21 -28.25
CA ARG A 92 7.16 2.09 -27.19
C ARG A 92 6.95 3.01 -26.00
N TRP A 93 6.44 4.22 -26.22
CA TRP A 93 6.17 5.17 -25.16
C TRP A 93 5.05 4.70 -24.20
N GLN A 94 4.00 4.03 -24.72
CA GLN A 94 2.95 3.45 -23.89
C GLN A 94 3.47 2.30 -23.02
N GLN A 95 4.29 1.42 -23.61
CA GLN A 95 4.93 0.34 -22.85
C GLN A 95 5.86 0.87 -21.76
N LEU A 96 6.66 1.90 -22.06
CA LEU A 96 7.53 2.56 -21.07
C LEU A 96 6.71 3.20 -19.96
N LEU A 97 5.63 3.91 -20.29
CA LEU A 97 4.73 4.52 -19.31
C LEU A 97 4.08 3.47 -18.41
N ALA A 98 3.58 2.38 -18.96
CA ALA A 98 2.99 1.27 -18.21
C ALA A 98 4.00 0.65 -17.23
N HIS A 99 5.23 0.37 -17.69
CA HIS A 99 6.28 -0.15 -16.81
C HIS A 99 6.62 0.84 -15.68
N SER A 100 6.83 2.11 -16.03
CA SER A 100 7.16 3.14 -15.04
C SER A 100 6.05 3.33 -14.00
N ALA A 101 4.79 3.34 -14.43
CA ALA A 101 3.63 3.41 -13.53
C ALA A 101 3.56 2.22 -12.58
N HIS A 102 3.81 0.99 -13.06
CA HIS A 102 3.86 -0.19 -12.19
C HIS A 102 4.99 -0.12 -11.17
N TYR A 103 6.21 0.31 -11.56
CA TYR A 103 7.30 0.51 -10.60
C TYR A 103 6.97 1.58 -9.56
N ALA A 104 6.38 2.70 -9.99
CA ALA A 104 5.94 3.76 -9.09
C ALA A 104 4.87 3.28 -8.11
N LEU A 105 3.88 2.49 -8.58
CA LEU A 105 2.88 1.87 -7.72
C LEU A 105 3.50 0.92 -6.70
N TYR A 106 4.44 0.06 -7.10
CA TYR A 106 5.14 -0.81 -6.15
C TYR A 106 5.96 -0.01 -5.13
N ALA A 107 6.67 1.03 -5.56
CA ALA A 107 7.41 1.91 -4.65
C ALA A 107 6.49 2.56 -3.62
N VAL A 108 5.37 3.10 -4.05
CA VAL A 108 4.38 3.71 -3.15
C VAL A 108 3.76 2.67 -2.21
N MET A 109 3.39 1.48 -2.71
CA MET A 109 2.84 0.41 -1.88
C MET A 109 3.80 -0.06 -0.78
N ILE A 110 5.12 0.11 -0.95
CA ILE A 110 6.14 -0.17 0.08
C ILE A 110 6.33 1.04 0.99
N LEU A 111 6.51 2.22 0.41
CA LEU A 111 6.85 3.43 1.15
C LEU A 111 5.71 3.93 2.04
N MET A 112 4.45 3.80 1.58
CA MET A 112 3.29 4.26 2.37
C MET A 112 3.17 3.54 3.72
N PRO A 113 3.08 2.20 3.80
CA PRO A 113 3.01 1.54 5.09
C PRO A 113 4.30 1.67 5.91
N LEU A 114 5.47 1.72 5.27
CA LEU A 114 6.74 1.93 5.96
C LEU A 114 6.77 3.30 6.65
N THR A 115 6.52 4.38 5.92
CA THR A 115 6.50 5.74 6.48
C THR A 115 5.37 5.91 7.50
N GLY A 116 4.22 5.28 7.28
CA GLY A 116 3.11 5.26 8.24
C GLY A 116 3.51 4.60 9.56
N TYR A 117 4.20 3.47 9.52
CA TYR A 117 4.64 2.77 10.73
C TYR A 117 5.74 3.54 11.47
N ILE A 118 6.78 3.99 10.77
CA ILE A 118 7.90 4.68 11.43
C ILE A 118 7.56 6.10 11.88
N GLY A 119 6.54 6.74 11.28
CA GLY A 119 6.05 8.08 11.64
C GLY A 119 4.88 8.09 12.62
N THR A 120 4.35 6.92 13.07
CA THR A 120 3.24 6.93 14.02
C THR A 120 3.72 6.98 15.47
N GLY A 121 3.17 7.93 16.25
CA GLY A 121 3.43 8.08 17.68
C GLY A 121 2.54 7.20 18.57
N VAL A 122 1.75 6.28 18.00
CA VAL A 122 0.87 5.37 18.76
C VAL A 122 1.12 3.92 18.37
N ALA A 123 0.95 3.02 19.33
CA ALA A 123 0.97 1.59 19.07
C ALA A 123 -0.24 1.19 18.22
N THR A 124 -0.06 0.21 17.34
CA THR A 124 -1.14 -0.29 16.47
C THR A 124 -1.84 -1.45 17.15
N GLU A 125 -3.11 -1.29 17.44
CA GLU A 125 -4.02 -2.40 17.82
C GLU A 125 -4.47 -3.10 16.54
N PHE A 126 -3.70 -4.07 16.07
CA PHE A 126 -3.93 -4.73 14.78
C PHE A 126 -5.29 -5.43 14.76
N PHE A 127 -6.29 -4.78 14.14
CA PHE A 127 -7.69 -5.18 14.14
C PHE A 127 -8.21 -5.63 15.53
N TYR A 128 -7.68 -5.05 16.62
CA TYR A 128 -7.97 -5.39 18.01
C TYR A 128 -7.66 -6.85 18.40
N LEU A 129 -6.79 -7.53 17.63
CA LEU A 129 -6.36 -8.91 17.91
C LEU A 129 -5.09 -8.95 18.75
N PHE A 130 -4.13 -8.07 18.45
CA PHE A 130 -2.86 -7.93 19.16
C PHE A 130 -2.26 -6.56 18.93
N GLN A 131 -1.34 -6.17 19.80
CA GLN A 131 -0.68 -4.87 19.73
C GLN A 131 0.68 -4.98 19.03
N ILE A 132 0.96 -4.06 18.12
CA ILE A 132 2.27 -3.83 17.52
C ILE A 132 2.84 -2.54 18.12
N PRO A 133 4.02 -2.59 18.75
CA PRO A 133 4.63 -1.43 19.39
C PRO A 133 4.90 -0.33 18.34
N LYS A 134 4.85 0.93 18.76
CA LYS A 134 5.26 2.05 17.92
C LYS A 134 6.78 1.99 17.66
N PHE A 135 7.21 2.58 16.56
CA PHE A 135 8.62 2.58 16.16
C PHE A 135 9.53 3.21 17.22
N GLU A 136 9.06 4.26 17.91
CA GLU A 136 9.77 4.93 18.99
C GLU A 136 10.21 3.95 20.11
N ASP A 137 9.43 2.91 20.41
CA ASP A 137 9.71 1.94 21.46
C ASP A 137 10.67 0.82 21.00
N THR A 138 11.05 0.81 19.72
CA THR A 138 11.94 -0.23 19.17
C THR A 138 13.40 0.01 19.52
N TRP A 139 14.16 -1.07 19.62
CA TRP A 139 15.61 -1.00 19.79
C TRP A 139 16.27 -0.15 18.69
N LEU A 140 15.79 -0.24 17.45
CA LEU A 140 16.35 0.50 16.33
C LEU A 140 16.21 2.02 16.53
N PHE A 141 15.04 2.50 16.96
CA PHE A 141 14.86 3.91 17.25
C PHE A 141 15.73 4.35 18.43
N GLN A 142 15.68 3.63 19.54
CA GLN A 142 16.40 3.98 20.77
C GLN A 142 17.93 4.00 20.58
N THR A 143 18.47 3.05 19.81
CA THR A 143 19.92 2.98 19.60
C THR A 143 20.40 3.92 18.49
N VAL A 144 19.73 3.94 17.34
CA VAL A 144 20.22 4.66 16.17
C VAL A 144 19.71 6.11 16.17
N VAL A 145 18.39 6.31 16.30
CA VAL A 145 17.82 7.66 16.14
C VAL A 145 18.06 8.50 17.40
N ALA A 146 17.67 7.97 18.55
CA ALA A 146 17.84 8.70 19.82
C ALA A 146 19.29 8.66 20.30
N GLY A 147 19.93 7.49 20.29
CA GLY A 147 21.27 7.30 20.86
C GLY A 147 22.38 7.86 19.96
N TYR A 148 22.39 7.50 18.67
CA TYR A 148 23.48 7.89 17.78
C TYR A 148 23.26 9.24 17.09
N LEU A 149 22.03 9.50 16.60
CA LEU A 149 21.71 10.77 15.93
C LEU A 149 21.27 11.87 16.90
N GLY A 150 20.96 11.55 18.17
CA GLY A 150 20.54 12.52 19.17
C GLY A 150 19.17 13.17 18.89
N MET A 151 18.33 12.54 18.08
CA MET A 151 17.03 13.09 17.69
C MET A 151 15.90 12.61 18.60
N THR A 152 15.02 13.52 18.97
CA THR A 152 13.72 13.15 19.58
C THR A 152 12.79 12.53 18.54
N PHE A 153 11.79 11.76 18.99
CA PHE A 153 10.79 11.17 18.08
C PHE A 153 10.09 12.26 17.26
N LYS A 154 9.70 13.38 17.87
CA LYS A 154 9.05 14.50 17.19
C LYS A 154 9.90 15.13 16.08
N GLN A 155 11.21 15.21 16.26
CA GLN A 155 12.12 15.69 15.21
C GLN A 155 12.25 14.71 14.07
N PHE A 156 12.23 13.42 14.40
CA PHE A 156 12.32 12.33 13.43
C PHE A 156 11.02 12.13 12.63
N GLU A 157 9.86 12.14 13.31
CA GLU A 157 8.55 11.90 12.66
C GLU A 157 8.14 13.03 11.72
N ALA A 158 8.47 14.30 12.04
CA ALA A 158 7.94 15.45 11.32
C ALA A 158 8.17 15.41 9.79
N PRO A 159 9.38 15.16 9.25
CA PRO A 159 9.58 15.02 7.82
C PRO A 159 8.93 13.78 7.23
N ILE A 160 8.83 12.69 8.00
CA ILE A 160 8.21 11.43 7.58
C ILE A 160 6.71 11.61 7.46
N ASP A 161 6.10 12.24 8.44
CA ASP A 161 4.68 12.58 8.45
C ASP A 161 4.30 13.48 7.28
N PHE A 162 5.09 14.53 7.01
CA PHE A 162 4.89 15.39 5.86
C PHE A 162 4.94 14.60 4.55
N PHE A 163 5.94 13.72 4.40
CA PHE A 163 6.06 12.88 3.21
C PHE A 163 4.89 11.89 3.07
N HIS A 164 4.50 11.22 4.18
CA HIS A 164 3.40 10.26 4.19
C HIS A 164 2.05 10.92 3.89
N LYS A 165 1.72 12.01 4.57
CA LYS A 165 0.41 12.65 4.53
C LYS A 165 0.27 13.59 3.34
N ASP A 166 1.20 14.55 3.24
CA ASP A 166 1.04 15.70 2.34
C ASP A 166 1.54 15.41 0.93
N ILE A 167 2.62 14.64 0.77
CA ILE A 167 3.14 14.30 -0.56
C ILE A 167 2.50 13.02 -1.09
N MET A 168 2.70 11.89 -0.41
CA MET A 168 2.22 10.61 -0.91
C MET A 168 0.71 10.47 -0.76
N GLY A 169 0.18 10.67 0.43
CA GLY A 169 -1.23 10.43 0.74
C GLY A 169 -2.19 11.39 0.05
N ALA A 170 -1.86 12.69 0.02
CA ALA A 170 -2.73 13.70 -0.57
C ALA A 170 -2.67 13.76 -2.10
N TRP A 171 -1.53 13.42 -2.73
CA TRP A 171 -1.33 13.65 -4.16
C TRP A 171 -0.85 12.40 -4.91
N LEU A 172 0.31 11.87 -4.57
CA LEU A 172 0.99 10.88 -5.41
C LEU A 172 0.17 9.59 -5.56
N VAL A 173 -0.39 9.07 -4.48
CA VAL A 173 -1.23 7.85 -4.52
C VAL A 173 -2.44 8.07 -5.40
N TRP A 174 -3.13 9.21 -5.28
CA TRP A 174 -4.30 9.51 -6.10
C TRP A 174 -3.95 9.63 -7.59
N ILE A 175 -2.89 10.34 -7.93
CA ILE A 175 -2.42 10.46 -9.32
C ILE A 175 -2.14 9.08 -9.90
N LEU A 176 -1.44 8.21 -9.16
CA LEU A 176 -1.10 6.87 -9.62
C LEU A 176 -2.32 5.95 -9.73
N ILE A 177 -3.24 5.98 -8.75
CA ILE A 177 -4.45 5.15 -8.77
C ILE A 177 -5.38 5.57 -9.92
N VAL A 178 -5.64 6.87 -10.06
CA VAL A 178 -6.51 7.38 -11.12
C VAL A 178 -5.89 7.12 -12.49
N GLY A 179 -4.59 7.38 -12.65
CA GLY A 179 -3.88 7.09 -13.89
C GLY A 179 -3.86 5.60 -14.24
N HIS A 180 -3.65 4.73 -13.24
CA HIS A 180 -3.68 3.28 -13.40
C HIS A 180 -5.08 2.78 -13.80
N ALA A 181 -6.13 3.26 -13.12
CA ALA A 181 -7.51 2.89 -13.45
C ALA A 181 -7.91 3.40 -14.85
N ALA A 182 -7.55 4.62 -15.21
CA ALA A 182 -7.80 5.17 -16.54
C ALA A 182 -7.10 4.36 -17.64
N ALA A 183 -5.84 3.99 -17.43
CA ALA A 183 -5.09 3.16 -18.38
C ALA A 183 -5.68 1.75 -18.54
N ALA A 184 -6.32 1.20 -17.50
CA ALA A 184 -6.96 -0.12 -17.56
C ALA A 184 -8.32 -0.10 -18.28
N MET A 185 -8.92 1.08 -18.47
CA MET A 185 -10.21 1.26 -19.17
C MET A 185 -10.04 1.67 -20.63
N TYR A 186 -8.84 2.05 -21.04
CA TYR A 186 -8.49 2.43 -22.41
C TYR A 186 -8.01 1.24 -23.22
#